data_77335ae710129aa11748f9e9cd269344
#
_entry.id   77335ae710129aa11748f9e9cd269344
#
_cell.length_a   1.000
_cell.length_b   1.000
_cell.length_c   1.000
_cell.angle_alpha   90.00
_cell.angle_beta   90.00
_cell.angle_gamma   90.00
#
_symmetry.space_group_name_H-M   'P 1'
#
loop_
_entity.id
_entity.type
_entity.pdbx_description
1 polymer ?
#
loop_
_entity_poly.entity_id
_entity_poly.type
_entity_poly.pdbx_seq_one_letter_code
_entity_poly.pdbx_strand_id
1 'polypeptide(L)'
;YDSSDSLALLDGIVDIYMPDMKYSNEVIARKYSKIPDYPRINRMALHEMSRQVGDLQLDEIGIAFRGLLVRHLVLPNDLAGSKEILRFLAEEISPNTYLNLMDQYRPCYQAGQFPELNRRVTHEEFLEVYQLAKQFGLYRLDR
;
A
#
# COMPACT_ATOMS: atom_id res chain seq x y z
N TYR A 1 -9.47 -4.71 3.11
CA TYR A 1 -9.92 -4.49 4.49
C TYR A 1 -10.34 -5.83 5.08
N ASP A 2 -9.33 -6.58 5.54
CA ASP A 2 -9.50 -7.97 5.92
C ASP A 2 -9.47 -8.12 7.45
N SER A 3 -10.27 -9.05 8.00
CA SER A 3 -10.21 -9.37 9.42
C SER A 3 -9.10 -10.39 9.69
N SER A 4 -8.50 -10.31 10.88
CA SER A 4 -7.50 -11.29 11.32
C SER A 4 -8.02 -12.72 11.29
N ASP A 5 -9.31 -12.91 11.66
CA ASP A 5 -9.94 -14.24 11.65
C ASP A 5 -10.06 -14.81 10.23
N SER A 6 -10.43 -13.95 9.25
CA SER A 6 -10.49 -14.36 7.85
C SER A 6 -9.11 -14.73 7.30
N LEU A 7 -8.09 -13.94 7.64
CA LEU A 7 -6.71 -14.22 7.23
C LEU A 7 -6.17 -15.50 7.85
N ALA A 8 -6.51 -15.78 9.12
CA ALA A 8 -6.09 -17.01 9.79
C ALA A 8 -6.61 -18.27 9.08
N LEU A 9 -7.80 -18.23 8.47
CA LEU A 9 -8.35 -19.32 7.68
C LEU A 9 -7.60 -19.56 6.34
N LEU A 10 -6.84 -18.57 5.88
CA LEU A 10 -6.09 -18.62 4.62
C LEU A 10 -4.64 -19.06 4.80
N ASP A 11 -4.19 -19.25 6.06
CA ASP A 11 -2.82 -19.65 6.36
C ASP A 11 -2.51 -21.03 5.75
N GLY A 12 -1.46 -21.11 4.96
CA GLY A 12 -1.05 -22.29 4.22
C GLY A 12 -1.86 -22.57 2.94
N ILE A 13 -2.82 -21.71 2.58
CA ILE A 13 -3.65 -21.85 1.38
C ILE A 13 -3.24 -20.82 0.31
N VAL A 14 -3.01 -19.55 0.71
CA VAL A 14 -2.67 -18.47 -0.21
C VAL A 14 -1.17 -18.41 -0.41
N ASP A 15 -0.73 -18.43 -1.67
CA ASP A 15 0.68 -18.29 -2.03
C ASP A 15 1.10 -16.81 -2.17
N ILE A 16 0.23 -15.96 -2.69
CA ILE A 16 0.55 -14.55 -2.94
C ILE A 16 -0.56 -13.67 -2.39
N TYR A 17 -0.19 -12.73 -1.51
CA TYR A 17 -1.05 -11.63 -1.11
C TYR A 17 -0.68 -10.35 -1.87
N MET A 18 -1.71 -9.60 -2.31
CA MET A 18 -1.53 -8.34 -3.03
C MET A 18 -2.43 -7.24 -2.43
N PRO A 19 -2.21 -6.85 -1.18
CA PRO A 19 -3.01 -5.83 -0.50
C PRO A 19 -2.72 -4.42 -1.00
N ASP A 20 -3.76 -3.56 -0.89
CA ASP A 20 -3.63 -2.12 -1.07
C ASP A 20 -3.36 -1.43 0.27
N MET A 21 -2.42 -0.47 0.28
CA MET A 21 -2.30 0.56 1.32
C MET A 21 -2.70 1.92 0.76
N LYS A 22 -3.81 2.49 1.26
CA LYS A 22 -4.41 3.73 0.69
C LYS A 22 -4.26 4.95 1.60
N TYR A 23 -4.31 4.76 2.91
CA TYR A 23 -4.25 5.85 3.89
C TYR A 23 -3.42 5.46 5.10
N SER A 24 -2.58 6.38 5.55
CA SER A 24 -1.85 6.25 6.83
C SER A 24 -2.59 6.88 7.99
N ASN A 25 -3.59 7.75 7.74
CA ASN A 25 -4.26 8.58 8.73
C ASN A 25 -5.76 8.26 8.82
N GLU A 26 -6.26 8.07 10.05
CA GLU A 26 -7.66 7.73 10.32
C GLU A 26 -8.65 8.85 9.96
N VAL A 27 -8.25 10.10 10.17
CA VAL A 27 -9.11 11.26 9.84
C VAL A 27 -9.31 11.34 8.32
N ILE A 28 -8.25 11.13 7.56
CA ILE A 28 -8.28 11.12 6.10
C ILE A 28 -9.09 9.93 5.58
N ALA A 29 -8.85 8.74 6.10
CA ALA A 29 -9.60 7.54 5.74
C ALA A 29 -11.11 7.69 6.04
N ARG A 30 -11.45 8.26 7.20
CA ARG A 30 -12.85 8.57 7.56
C ARG A 30 -13.46 9.60 6.63
N LYS A 31 -12.72 10.68 6.33
CA LYS A 31 -13.21 11.77 5.49
C LYS A 31 -13.56 11.29 4.08
N TYR A 32 -12.65 10.60 3.41
CA TYR A 32 -12.80 10.25 1.99
C TYR A 32 -13.40 8.88 1.74
N SER A 33 -13.18 7.90 2.61
CA SER A 33 -13.67 6.53 2.42
C SER A 33 -14.67 6.07 3.48
N LYS A 34 -14.99 6.92 4.47
CA LYS A 34 -15.93 6.62 5.56
C LYS A 34 -15.51 5.44 6.46
N ILE A 35 -14.22 5.12 6.50
CA ILE A 35 -13.65 4.01 7.25
C ILE A 35 -12.67 4.55 8.29
N PRO A 36 -13.07 4.71 9.57
CA PRO A 36 -12.27 5.42 10.56
C PRO A 36 -11.03 4.65 11.03
N ASP A 37 -11.08 3.33 11.07
CA ASP A 37 -10.01 2.47 11.62
C ASP A 37 -9.17 1.80 10.52
N TYR A 38 -9.27 2.30 9.28
CA TYR A 38 -8.58 1.75 8.12
C TYR A 38 -7.07 1.54 8.35
N PRO A 39 -6.27 2.54 8.80
CA PRO A 39 -4.84 2.35 8.93
C PRO A 39 -4.47 1.25 9.92
N ARG A 40 -5.17 1.17 11.06
CA ARG A 40 -4.93 0.15 12.07
C ARG A 40 -5.22 -1.25 11.54
N ILE A 41 -6.39 -1.46 10.95
CA ILE A 41 -6.80 -2.76 10.41
C ILE A 41 -5.91 -3.17 9.24
N ASN A 42 -5.58 -2.22 8.34
CA ASN A 42 -4.73 -2.49 7.20
C ASN A 42 -3.31 -2.92 7.63
N ARG A 43 -2.70 -2.25 8.62
CA ARG A 43 -1.40 -2.63 9.16
C ARG A 43 -1.42 -4.02 9.81
N MET A 44 -2.44 -4.32 10.62
CA MET A 44 -2.62 -5.66 11.22
C MET A 44 -2.72 -6.73 10.14
N ALA A 45 -3.50 -6.47 9.08
CA ALA A 45 -3.66 -7.40 7.97
C ALA A 45 -2.33 -7.64 7.23
N LEU A 46 -1.54 -6.57 6.99
CA LEU A 46 -0.25 -6.69 6.33
C LEU A 46 0.77 -7.49 7.17
N HIS A 47 0.81 -7.27 8.49
CA HIS A 47 1.65 -8.09 9.38
C HIS A 47 1.29 -9.58 9.27
N GLU A 48 0.01 -9.92 9.30
CA GLU A 48 -0.44 -11.31 9.20
C GLU A 48 -0.15 -11.89 7.80
N MET A 49 -0.43 -11.16 6.72
CA MET A 49 -0.11 -11.59 5.36
C MET A 49 1.41 -11.82 5.20
N SER A 50 2.23 -10.89 5.68
CA SER A 50 3.70 -11.03 5.65
C SER A 50 4.19 -12.24 6.45
N ARG A 51 3.60 -12.50 7.63
CA ARG A 51 3.91 -13.70 8.43
C ARG A 51 3.64 -14.99 7.66
N GLN A 52 2.53 -15.06 6.92
CA GLN A 52 2.09 -16.26 6.22
C GLN A 52 2.94 -16.57 4.98
N VAL A 53 3.29 -15.57 4.20
CA VAL A 53 3.91 -15.79 2.88
C VAL A 53 5.32 -15.23 2.72
N GLY A 54 5.74 -14.30 3.59
CA GLY A 54 7.05 -13.65 3.53
C GLY A 54 7.23 -12.69 2.37
N ASP A 55 8.48 -12.35 2.05
CA ASP A 55 8.83 -11.48 0.92
C ASP A 55 8.49 -12.14 -0.41
N LEU A 56 8.12 -11.32 -1.42
CA LEU A 56 7.77 -11.82 -2.74
C LEU A 56 8.95 -12.54 -3.40
N GLN A 57 8.71 -13.76 -3.83
CA GLN A 57 9.66 -14.61 -4.54
C GLN A 57 9.26 -14.70 -6.02
N LEU A 58 10.26 -14.54 -6.88
CA LEU A 58 10.13 -14.64 -8.32
C LEU A 58 10.91 -15.85 -8.81
N ASP A 59 10.42 -16.51 -9.84
CA ASP A 59 11.16 -17.55 -10.54
C ASP A 59 12.26 -16.99 -11.46
N GLU A 60 12.95 -17.87 -12.18
CA GLU A 60 14.08 -17.52 -13.08
C GLU A 60 13.65 -16.60 -14.25
N ILE A 61 12.36 -16.58 -14.60
CA ILE A 61 11.81 -15.73 -15.67
C ILE A 61 11.04 -14.52 -15.11
N GLY A 62 11.09 -14.27 -13.78
CA GLY A 62 10.52 -13.09 -13.15
C GLY A 62 9.04 -13.20 -12.79
N ILE A 63 8.47 -14.41 -12.80
CA ILE A 63 7.07 -14.63 -12.40
C ILE A 63 7.01 -14.87 -10.89
N ALA A 64 6.13 -14.14 -10.21
CA ALA A 64 5.89 -14.32 -8.79
C ALA A 64 5.19 -15.65 -8.52
N PHE A 65 5.68 -16.41 -7.54
CA PHE A 65 5.06 -17.67 -7.15
C PHE A 65 4.72 -17.75 -5.65
N ARG A 66 5.29 -16.88 -4.81
CA ARG A 66 4.97 -16.81 -3.39
C ARG A 66 5.33 -15.44 -2.82
N GLY A 67 4.58 -14.96 -1.82
CA GLY A 67 4.98 -13.82 -1.01
C GLY A 67 4.02 -12.63 -1.06
N LEU A 68 4.48 -11.52 -0.48
CA LEU A 68 3.72 -10.28 -0.33
C LEU A 68 4.14 -9.26 -1.38
N LEU A 69 3.16 -8.76 -2.16
CA LEU A 69 3.28 -7.60 -3.03
C LEU A 69 2.35 -6.52 -2.51
N VAL A 70 2.86 -5.38 -2.08
CA VAL A 70 2.03 -4.27 -1.60
C VAL A 70 1.79 -3.27 -2.72
N ARG A 71 0.53 -2.83 -2.88
CA ARG A 71 0.18 -1.76 -3.81
C ARG A 71 -0.12 -0.49 -3.05
N HIS A 72 0.48 0.62 -3.45
CA HIS A 72 0.22 1.92 -2.88
C HIS A 72 -0.19 2.93 -3.96
N LEU A 73 -1.43 3.43 -3.84
CA LEU A 73 -1.93 4.48 -4.71
C LEU A 73 -1.53 5.85 -4.15
N VAL A 74 -0.67 6.54 -4.87
CA VAL A 74 -0.32 7.92 -4.55
C VAL A 74 -1.53 8.82 -4.79
N LEU A 75 -1.84 9.67 -3.82
CA LEU A 75 -2.93 10.64 -3.90
C LEU A 75 -2.37 12.07 -3.98
N PRO A 76 -3.12 13.00 -4.63
CA PRO A 76 -2.72 14.41 -4.66
C PRO A 76 -2.53 14.99 -3.25
N ASN A 77 -1.63 15.95 -3.11
CA ASN A 77 -1.39 16.68 -1.85
C ASN A 77 -0.99 15.77 -0.67
N ASP A 78 -0.31 14.66 -0.96
CA ASP A 78 0.06 13.62 0.03
C ASP A 78 -1.10 13.15 0.93
N LEU A 79 -2.33 13.15 0.41
CA LEU A 79 -3.51 12.74 1.19
C LEU A 79 -3.50 11.26 1.58
N ALA A 80 -2.71 10.45 0.91
CA ALA A 80 -2.45 9.07 1.31
C ALA A 80 -1.57 8.98 2.56
N GLY A 81 -0.70 9.98 2.80
CA GLY A 81 0.34 9.94 3.80
C GLY A 81 1.42 8.92 3.44
N SER A 82 1.92 9.04 2.21
CA SER A 82 2.85 8.07 1.61
C SER A 82 4.10 7.87 2.44
N LYS A 83 4.65 8.93 3.04
CA LYS A 83 5.84 8.84 3.90
C LYS A 83 5.64 7.83 5.05
N GLU A 84 4.51 7.90 5.75
CA GLU A 84 4.22 7.02 6.88
C GLU A 84 3.96 5.57 6.43
N ILE A 85 3.37 5.39 5.24
CA ILE A 85 3.16 4.06 4.65
C ILE A 85 4.51 3.42 4.30
N LEU A 86 5.38 4.16 3.62
CA LEU A 86 6.69 3.67 3.21
C LEU A 86 7.57 3.34 4.41
N ARG A 87 7.57 4.19 5.44
CA ARG A 87 8.28 3.94 6.69
C ARG A 87 7.80 2.64 7.34
N PHE A 88 6.48 2.48 7.49
CA PHE A 88 5.88 1.26 8.05
C PHE A 88 6.31 0.01 7.27
N LEU A 89 6.27 0.05 5.94
CA LEU A 89 6.68 -1.09 5.12
C LEU A 89 8.15 -1.45 5.33
N ALA A 90 9.03 -0.45 5.37
CA ALA A 90 10.47 -0.68 5.51
C ALA A 90 10.87 -1.14 6.92
N GLU A 91 10.26 -0.55 7.97
CA GLU A 91 10.69 -0.77 9.35
C GLU A 91 9.93 -1.90 10.05
N GLU A 92 8.64 -2.10 9.70
CA GLU A 92 7.77 -3.03 10.42
C GLU A 92 7.40 -4.27 9.61
N ILE A 93 7.45 -4.22 8.28
CA ILE A 93 7.17 -5.38 7.43
C ILE A 93 8.47 -6.00 6.94
N SER A 94 9.11 -5.39 5.94
CA SER A 94 10.40 -5.85 5.42
C SER A 94 11.04 -4.78 4.53
N PRO A 95 12.36 -4.54 4.64
CA PRO A 95 13.08 -3.69 3.68
C PRO A 95 13.08 -4.30 2.27
N ASN A 96 12.79 -5.60 2.12
CA ASN A 96 12.67 -6.31 0.85
C ASN A 96 11.22 -6.35 0.32
N THR A 97 10.29 -5.60 0.92
CA THR A 97 8.91 -5.52 0.44
C THR A 97 8.89 -5.18 -1.05
N TYR A 98 8.19 -6.00 -1.85
CA TYR A 98 7.89 -5.69 -3.25
C TYR A 98 6.74 -4.70 -3.29
N LEU A 99 6.99 -3.50 -3.80
CA LEU A 99 6.07 -2.38 -3.74
C LEU A 99 5.71 -1.87 -5.14
N ASN A 100 4.44 -1.94 -5.49
CA ASN A 100 3.89 -1.29 -6.67
C ASN A 100 3.38 0.11 -6.27
N LEU A 101 4.11 1.14 -6.71
CA LEU A 101 3.70 2.55 -6.57
C LEU A 101 2.85 2.94 -7.78
N MET A 102 1.62 3.38 -7.54
CA MET A 102 0.66 3.68 -8.59
C MET A 102 0.38 5.18 -8.67
N ASP A 103 0.58 5.79 -9.83
CA ASP A 103 0.25 7.19 -10.16
C ASP A 103 -1.11 7.36 -10.86
N GLN A 104 -1.81 6.25 -11.02
CA GLN A 104 -3.02 6.14 -11.86
C GLN A 104 -4.29 6.72 -11.21
N TYR A 105 -4.18 7.48 -10.11
CA TYR A 105 -5.33 8.09 -9.47
C TYR A 105 -6.11 8.97 -10.44
N ARG A 106 -7.43 8.78 -10.47
CA ARG A 106 -8.39 9.60 -11.20
C ARG A 106 -9.54 9.98 -10.29
N PRO A 107 -9.94 11.28 -10.25
CA PRO A 107 -11.15 11.66 -9.57
C PRO A 107 -12.35 10.89 -10.13
N CYS A 108 -13.11 10.26 -9.26
CA CYS A 108 -14.34 9.56 -9.62
C CYS A 108 -15.33 9.61 -8.45
N TYR A 109 -16.59 9.25 -8.72
CA TYR A 109 -17.68 9.22 -7.75
C TYR A 109 -17.81 10.58 -7.01
N GLN A 110 -17.60 10.62 -5.71
CA GLN A 110 -17.71 11.83 -4.90
C GLN A 110 -16.46 12.69 -4.82
N ALA A 111 -15.37 12.30 -5.49
CA ALA A 111 -14.11 13.05 -5.44
C ALA A 111 -14.26 14.50 -5.90
N GLY A 112 -15.19 14.80 -6.81
CA GLY A 112 -15.51 16.15 -7.25
C GLY A 112 -16.05 17.08 -6.15
N GLN A 113 -16.50 16.54 -5.01
CA GLN A 113 -16.91 17.32 -3.83
C GLN A 113 -15.71 17.80 -2.98
N PHE A 114 -14.52 17.29 -3.26
CA PHE A 114 -13.29 17.58 -2.53
C PHE A 114 -12.27 18.19 -3.49
N PRO A 115 -12.12 19.53 -3.53
CA PRO A 115 -11.18 20.19 -4.45
C PRO A 115 -9.77 19.61 -4.41
N GLU A 116 -9.32 19.20 -3.21
CA GLU A 116 -8.00 18.60 -2.98
C GLU A 116 -7.82 17.21 -3.64
N LEU A 117 -8.92 16.49 -3.91
CA LEU A 117 -8.93 15.20 -4.64
C LEU A 117 -9.39 15.33 -6.09
N ASN A 118 -9.90 16.50 -6.50
CA ASN A 118 -10.50 16.67 -7.83
C ASN A 118 -9.45 16.99 -8.91
N ARG A 119 -8.31 16.33 -8.85
CA ARG A 119 -7.24 16.39 -9.86
C ARG A 119 -6.43 15.09 -9.86
N ARG A 120 -5.66 14.88 -10.88
CA ARG A 120 -4.68 13.78 -10.91
C ARG A 120 -3.47 14.13 -10.05
N VAL A 121 -2.72 13.11 -9.68
CA VAL A 121 -1.36 13.23 -9.12
C VAL A 121 -0.46 13.87 -10.17
N THR A 122 0.40 14.80 -9.78
CA THR A 122 1.42 15.35 -10.66
C THR A 122 2.63 14.42 -10.74
N HIS A 123 3.44 14.62 -11.77
CA HIS A 123 4.68 13.85 -11.91
C HIS A 123 5.65 14.10 -10.74
N GLU A 124 5.71 15.35 -10.28
CA GLU A 124 6.54 15.75 -9.14
C GLU A 124 6.11 15.04 -7.86
N GLU A 125 4.81 15.05 -7.55
CA GLU A 125 4.25 14.36 -6.38
C GLU A 125 4.59 12.85 -6.40
N PHE A 126 4.48 12.22 -7.57
CA PHE A 126 4.84 10.82 -7.72
C PHE A 126 6.34 10.57 -7.54
N LEU A 127 7.20 11.43 -8.13
CA LEU A 127 8.65 11.31 -8.00
C LEU A 127 9.11 11.50 -6.56
N GLU A 128 8.49 12.41 -5.80
CA GLU A 128 8.77 12.58 -4.37
C GLU A 128 8.52 11.29 -3.59
N VAL A 129 7.38 10.65 -3.81
CA VAL A 129 7.05 9.36 -3.15
C VAL A 129 8.03 8.27 -3.57
N TYR A 130 8.40 8.22 -4.85
CA TYR A 130 9.38 7.25 -5.35
C TYR A 130 10.77 7.44 -4.73
N GLN A 131 11.20 8.69 -4.56
CA GLN A 131 12.46 9.00 -3.89
C GLN A 131 12.42 8.67 -2.40
N LEU A 132 11.30 8.96 -1.72
CA LEU A 132 11.09 8.58 -0.33
C LEU A 132 11.18 7.06 -0.14
N ALA A 133 10.60 6.26 -1.03
CA ALA A 133 10.72 4.81 -0.95
C ALA A 133 12.19 4.36 -0.94
N LYS A 134 13.01 4.91 -1.82
CA LYS A 134 14.45 4.63 -1.86
C LYS A 134 15.20 5.10 -0.62
N GLN A 135 14.84 6.25 -0.05
CA GLN A 135 15.42 6.77 1.19
C GLN A 135 15.15 5.84 2.38
N PHE A 136 13.97 5.19 2.41
CA PHE A 136 13.64 4.16 3.40
C PHE A 136 14.23 2.78 3.09
N GLY A 137 15.00 2.63 2.01
CA GLY A 137 15.65 1.37 1.64
C GLY A 137 14.75 0.39 0.88
N LEU A 138 13.59 0.83 0.39
CA LEU A 138 12.70 0.03 -0.45
C LEU A 138 13.16 0.13 -1.91
N TYR A 139 13.80 -0.92 -2.42
CA TYR A 139 14.36 -0.92 -3.78
C TYR A 139 13.63 -1.83 -4.77
N ARG A 140 12.78 -2.73 -4.29
CA ARG A 140 11.96 -3.62 -5.13
C ARG A 140 10.67 -2.91 -5.56
N LEU A 141 10.84 -1.89 -6.43
CA LEU A 141 9.76 -1.01 -6.86
C LEU A 141 9.30 -1.40 -8.27
N ASP A 142 7.98 -1.64 -8.41
CA ASP A 142 7.29 -1.75 -9.69
C ASP A 142 6.50 -0.46 -9.98
N ARG A 143 6.33 -0.14 -11.26
CA ARG A 143 5.68 1.09 -11.74
C ARG A 143 4.48 0.78 -12.62
#